data_7f66855307d2392c560e9df2b722f4ac
#
_entry.id   7f66855307d2392c560e9df2b722f4ac
#
_cell.length_a   1.000
_cell.length_b   1.000
_cell.length_c   1.000
_cell.angle_alpha   90.00
_cell.angle_beta   90.00
_cell.angle_gamma   90.00
#
_symmetry.space_group_name_H-M   'P 1'
#
loop_
_entity.id
_entity.type
_entity.pdbx_description
1 polymer ?
#
loop_
_entity_poly.entity_id
_entity_poly.type
_entity_poly.pdbx_seq_one_letter_code
_entity_poly.pdbx_strand_id
1 'polypeptide(L)'
;MALVIGNGESRRNVNINNITQTKFGCNAILRDYWVNHLICVDRKMVREAVNSKYKGIIYTRKDWYNEFHNNEYVKVVPELPYEGTERADDPFHWGSGPYAVLLASLLTNGWEEDIHIIGFDLYSKTDRVNNIYKDTPNYNNSDHHAIDPRYWIHQIG
;
A
#
# COMPACT_ATOMS: atom_id res chain seq x y z
N MET A 1 7.11 -5.30 16.26
CA MET A 1 7.57 -4.18 15.42
C MET A 1 7.24 -4.44 13.97
N ALA A 2 6.71 -3.46 13.25
CA ALA A 2 6.28 -3.61 11.87
C ALA A 2 6.98 -2.60 10.97
N LEU A 3 7.20 -2.99 9.71
CA LEU A 3 7.71 -2.12 8.67
C LEU A 3 6.64 -1.98 7.57
N VAL A 4 6.24 -0.76 7.30
CA VAL A 4 5.30 -0.42 6.21
C VAL A 4 6.09 0.20 5.07
N ILE A 5 5.94 -0.37 3.88
CA ILE A 5 6.78 -0.04 2.74
C ILE A 5 5.92 0.54 1.61
N GLY A 6 6.07 1.83 1.39
CA GLY A 6 5.56 2.48 0.19
C GLY A 6 6.53 2.33 -0.99
N ASN A 7 6.11 2.78 -2.16
CA ASN A 7 6.89 2.62 -3.38
C ASN A 7 7.54 3.92 -3.87
N GLY A 8 7.66 4.90 -2.99
CA GLY A 8 8.40 6.13 -3.28
C GLY A 8 9.88 5.87 -3.53
N GLU A 9 10.49 6.72 -4.34
CA GLU A 9 11.87 6.54 -4.77
C GLU A 9 12.89 6.62 -3.63
N SER A 10 12.52 7.23 -2.50
CA SER A 10 13.41 7.34 -1.33
C SER A 10 13.85 5.99 -0.77
N ARG A 11 13.09 4.91 -0.99
CA ARG A 11 13.47 3.58 -0.51
C ARG A 11 14.38 2.80 -1.46
N ARG A 12 14.70 3.35 -2.62
CA ARG A 12 15.41 2.62 -3.69
C ARG A 12 16.70 1.97 -3.22
N ASN A 13 17.41 2.63 -2.32
CA ASN A 13 18.70 2.14 -1.81
C ASN A 13 18.61 1.39 -0.47
N VAL A 14 17.41 1.11 0.02
CA VAL A 14 17.20 0.34 1.25
C VAL A 14 17.17 -1.13 0.92
N ASN A 15 18.00 -1.94 1.61
CA ASN A 15 17.99 -3.38 1.42
C ASN A 15 16.88 -4.02 2.28
N ILE A 16 15.71 -4.21 1.67
CA ILE A 16 14.53 -4.74 2.36
C ILE A 16 14.73 -6.20 2.78
N ASN A 17 15.51 -6.98 2.03
CA ASN A 17 15.76 -8.38 2.36
C ASN A 17 16.48 -8.58 3.70
N ASN A 18 17.24 -7.60 4.17
CA ASN A 18 17.96 -7.68 5.43
C ASN A 18 17.09 -7.28 6.63
N ILE A 19 15.85 -6.87 6.42
CA ILE A 19 14.95 -6.45 7.48
C ILE A 19 14.13 -7.66 7.94
N THR A 20 14.17 -7.96 9.24
CA THR A 20 13.51 -9.13 9.83
C THR A 20 12.11 -8.85 10.36
N GLN A 21 11.70 -7.60 10.43
CA GLN A 21 10.38 -7.20 10.92
C GLN A 21 9.26 -7.71 10.00
N THR A 22 8.04 -7.84 10.55
CA THR A 22 6.86 -8.10 9.74
C THR A 22 6.66 -6.96 8.74
N LYS A 23 6.53 -7.32 7.45
CA LYS A 23 6.49 -6.35 6.35
C LYS A 23 5.08 -6.21 5.79
N PHE A 24 4.67 -4.96 5.62
CA PHE A 24 3.44 -4.56 4.95
C PHE A 24 3.83 -3.76 3.72
N GLY A 25 3.55 -4.29 2.55
CA GLY A 25 3.92 -3.65 1.30
C GLY A 25 2.70 -3.32 0.45
N CYS A 26 2.93 -2.61 -0.63
CA CYS A 26 1.89 -2.09 -1.51
C CYS A 26 2.17 -2.45 -2.96
N ASN A 27 1.12 -2.87 -3.66
CA ASN A 27 1.10 -2.97 -5.12
C ASN A 27 2.29 -3.79 -5.67
N ALA A 28 3.07 -3.22 -6.56
CA ALA A 28 4.09 -3.94 -7.32
C ALA A 28 5.36 -4.31 -6.53
N ILE A 29 5.43 -4.02 -5.24
CA ILE A 29 6.60 -4.44 -4.44
C ILE A 29 6.83 -5.96 -4.53
N LEU A 30 5.78 -6.74 -4.75
CA LEU A 30 5.87 -8.19 -4.92
C LEU A 30 6.80 -8.63 -6.05
N ARG A 31 7.07 -7.74 -7.01
CA ARG A 31 7.98 -8.01 -8.13
C ARG A 31 9.43 -8.17 -7.67
N ASP A 32 9.78 -7.49 -6.60
CA ASP A 32 11.16 -7.40 -6.11
C ASP A 32 11.38 -8.07 -4.76
N TYR A 33 10.37 -8.02 -3.88
CA TYR A 33 10.50 -8.47 -2.49
C TYR A 33 9.26 -9.21 -2.03
N TRP A 34 9.47 -10.23 -1.19
CA TRP A 34 8.37 -10.84 -0.46
C TRP A 34 7.99 -9.99 0.75
N VAL A 35 6.70 -9.79 0.96
CA VAL A 35 6.15 -9.15 2.16
C VAL A 35 5.09 -10.05 2.78
N ASN A 36 4.87 -9.91 4.09
CA ASN A 36 3.90 -10.72 4.80
C ASN A 36 2.46 -10.35 4.42
N HIS A 37 2.23 -9.06 4.24
CA HIS A 37 0.92 -8.50 3.92
C HIS A 37 1.07 -7.53 2.75
N LEU A 38 0.32 -7.77 1.68
CA LEU A 38 0.35 -6.94 0.48
C LEU A 38 -0.99 -6.23 0.32
N ILE A 39 -0.99 -4.91 0.24
CA ILE A 39 -2.19 -4.11 0.09
C ILE A 39 -2.28 -3.59 -1.36
N CYS A 40 -3.36 -3.94 -2.03
CA CYS A 40 -3.63 -3.53 -3.41
C CYS A 40 -5.07 -3.04 -3.50
N VAL A 41 -5.29 -1.74 -3.47
CA VAL A 41 -6.64 -1.18 -3.61
C VAL A 41 -7.07 -1.03 -5.07
N ASP A 42 -6.14 -1.13 -6.00
CA ASP A 42 -6.40 -1.09 -7.43
C ASP A 42 -6.62 -2.51 -7.96
N ARG A 43 -7.74 -2.72 -8.66
CA ARG A 43 -8.10 -4.01 -9.26
C ARG A 43 -7.00 -4.61 -10.12
N LYS A 44 -6.31 -3.77 -10.90
CA LYS A 44 -5.23 -4.24 -11.79
C LYS A 44 -4.08 -4.85 -10.99
N MET A 45 -3.76 -4.27 -9.85
CA MET A 45 -2.67 -4.76 -9.00
C MET A 45 -3.06 -6.01 -8.23
N VAL A 46 -4.33 -6.15 -7.81
CA VAL A 46 -4.82 -7.40 -7.23
C VAL A 46 -4.69 -8.51 -8.25
N ARG A 47 -5.11 -8.27 -9.48
CA ARG A 47 -5.00 -9.25 -10.57
C ARG A 47 -3.56 -9.65 -10.83
N GLU A 48 -2.64 -8.70 -10.86
CA GLU A 48 -1.22 -9.00 -11.01
C GLU A 48 -0.70 -9.88 -9.86
N ALA A 49 -1.03 -9.54 -8.62
CA ALA A 49 -0.60 -10.30 -7.45
C ALA A 49 -1.15 -11.74 -7.47
N VAL A 50 -2.42 -11.91 -7.79
CA VAL A 50 -3.05 -13.24 -7.91
C VAL A 50 -2.40 -14.05 -9.03
N ASN A 51 -2.18 -13.45 -10.18
CA ASN A 51 -1.59 -14.13 -11.34
C ASN A 51 -0.11 -14.47 -11.13
N SER A 52 0.60 -13.73 -10.29
CA SER A 52 2.00 -14.02 -9.97
C SER A 52 2.17 -15.17 -8.97
N LYS A 53 1.07 -15.73 -8.46
CA LYS A 53 1.06 -16.77 -7.42
C LYS A 53 1.75 -16.33 -6.14
N TYR A 54 1.62 -15.06 -5.80
CA TYR A 54 2.10 -14.52 -4.54
C TYR A 54 1.40 -15.24 -3.37
N LYS A 55 2.19 -15.71 -2.40
CA LYS A 55 1.69 -16.55 -1.29
C LYS A 55 1.56 -15.83 0.04
N GLY A 56 1.80 -14.54 0.08
CA GLY A 56 1.42 -13.72 1.23
C GLY A 56 -0.06 -13.35 1.18
N ILE A 57 -0.55 -12.69 2.22
CA ILE A 57 -1.94 -12.25 2.26
C ILE A 57 -2.09 -10.97 1.43
N ILE A 58 -3.07 -10.96 0.54
CA ILE A 58 -3.39 -9.83 -0.33
C ILE A 58 -4.66 -9.17 0.19
N TYR A 59 -4.60 -7.86 0.46
CA TYR A 59 -5.75 -7.08 0.93
C TYR A 59 -6.22 -6.13 -0.16
N THR A 60 -7.52 -6.12 -0.43
CA THR A 60 -8.13 -5.24 -1.43
C THR A 60 -9.40 -4.59 -0.90
N ARG A 61 -9.89 -3.58 -1.63
CA ARG A 61 -11.15 -2.93 -1.28
C ARG A 61 -12.32 -3.91 -1.43
N LYS A 62 -13.37 -3.67 -0.66
CA LYS A 62 -14.56 -4.50 -0.66
C LYS A 62 -15.21 -4.62 -2.03
N ASP A 63 -15.18 -3.57 -2.85
CA ASP A 63 -15.77 -3.55 -4.19
C ASP A 63 -15.05 -4.51 -5.18
N TRP A 64 -13.77 -4.79 -4.97
CA TRP A 64 -13.01 -5.75 -5.80
C TRP A 64 -12.97 -7.15 -5.22
N TYR A 65 -13.21 -7.30 -3.93
CA TYR A 65 -13.11 -8.59 -3.24
C TYR A 65 -13.94 -9.69 -3.89
N ASN A 66 -15.15 -9.37 -4.34
CA ASN A 66 -16.05 -10.35 -4.96
C ASN A 66 -15.48 -11.00 -6.22
N GLU A 67 -14.63 -10.29 -6.97
CA GLU A 67 -13.98 -10.84 -8.15
C GLU A 67 -12.91 -11.88 -7.79
N PHE A 68 -12.28 -11.73 -6.64
CA PHE A 68 -11.13 -12.53 -6.23
C PHE A 68 -11.39 -13.44 -5.03
N HIS A 69 -12.63 -13.53 -4.55
CA HIS A 69 -12.96 -14.23 -3.31
C HIS A 69 -12.63 -15.73 -3.33
N ASN A 70 -12.49 -16.35 -4.50
CA ASN A 70 -12.12 -17.75 -4.64
C ASN A 70 -10.63 -18.01 -4.34
N ASN A 71 -9.82 -16.96 -4.26
CA ASN A 71 -8.43 -17.09 -3.87
C ASN A 71 -8.33 -16.96 -2.34
N GLU A 72 -7.84 -18.00 -1.67
CA GLU A 72 -7.76 -18.06 -0.21
C GLU A 72 -6.82 -17.00 0.40
N TYR A 73 -5.91 -16.43 -0.39
CA TYR A 73 -4.98 -15.40 0.07
C TYR A 73 -5.53 -13.98 -0.04
N VAL A 74 -6.67 -13.78 -0.69
CA VAL A 74 -7.26 -12.45 -0.85
C VAL A 74 -8.24 -12.16 0.28
N LYS A 75 -8.07 -11.00 0.92
CA LYS A 75 -8.91 -10.52 2.02
C LYS A 75 -9.34 -9.07 1.79
N VAL A 76 -10.34 -8.62 2.53
CA VAL A 76 -10.80 -7.24 2.50
C VAL A 76 -9.94 -6.37 3.42
N VAL A 77 -9.62 -5.14 3.00
CA VAL A 77 -8.95 -4.15 3.85
C VAL A 77 -9.78 -3.85 5.10
N PRO A 78 -9.14 -3.40 6.20
CA PRO A 78 -9.86 -3.03 7.42
C PRO A 78 -10.89 -1.94 7.17
N GLU A 79 -11.94 -1.91 7.97
CA GLU A 79 -12.85 -0.77 8.00
C GLU A 79 -12.12 0.48 8.48
N LEU A 80 -12.51 1.64 7.94
CA LEU A 80 -11.93 2.90 8.38
C LEU A 80 -12.33 3.20 9.82
N PRO A 81 -11.45 3.83 10.60
CA PRO A 81 -11.70 4.10 12.02
C PRO A 81 -12.70 5.24 12.26
N TYR A 82 -13.37 5.73 11.24
CA TYR A 82 -14.36 6.79 11.30
C TYR A 82 -15.43 6.57 10.23
N GLU A 83 -16.59 7.21 10.42
CA GLU A 83 -17.64 7.19 9.39
C GLU A 83 -17.31 8.16 8.27
N GLY A 84 -17.33 7.67 7.02
CA GLY A 84 -16.74 8.33 5.86
C GLY A 84 -17.46 9.57 5.35
N THR A 85 -18.61 9.95 5.91
CA THR A 85 -19.37 11.13 5.44
C THR A 85 -18.92 12.45 6.09
N GLU A 86 -18.14 12.38 7.13
CA GLU A 86 -17.70 13.58 7.87
C GLU A 86 -16.34 14.11 7.42
N ARG A 87 -15.64 13.38 6.55
CA ARG A 87 -14.31 13.74 6.06
C ARG A 87 -14.29 13.70 4.53
N ALA A 88 -13.42 14.53 3.97
CA ALA A 88 -13.25 14.60 2.51
C ALA A 88 -12.65 13.32 1.90
N ASP A 89 -12.06 12.48 2.71
CA ASP A 89 -11.37 11.26 2.30
C ASP A 89 -12.21 10.02 2.63
N ASP A 90 -13.21 9.76 1.82
CA ASP A 90 -13.98 8.52 1.92
C ASP A 90 -13.14 7.30 1.49
N PRO A 91 -13.65 6.05 1.65
CA PRO A 91 -12.90 4.84 1.30
C PRO A 91 -12.36 4.80 -0.13
N PHE A 92 -12.99 5.50 -1.07
CA PHE A 92 -12.54 5.53 -2.47
C PHE A 92 -11.28 6.38 -2.67
N HIS A 93 -11.00 7.30 -1.74
CA HIS A 93 -9.81 8.14 -1.77
C HIS A 93 -8.62 7.54 -1.03
N TRP A 94 -8.83 6.47 -0.27
CA TRP A 94 -7.73 5.81 0.44
C TRP A 94 -6.88 4.98 -0.51
N GLY A 95 -5.61 5.32 -0.58
CA GLY A 95 -4.63 4.54 -1.32
C GLY A 95 -4.12 3.32 -0.55
N SER A 96 -3.34 2.49 -1.21
CA SER A 96 -2.75 1.29 -0.60
C SER A 96 -1.82 1.63 0.57
N GLY A 97 -1.05 2.72 0.47
CA GLY A 97 -0.12 3.15 1.52
C GLY A 97 -0.81 3.40 2.85
N PRO A 98 -1.78 4.33 2.93
CA PRO A 98 -2.54 4.56 4.16
C PRO A 98 -3.23 3.31 4.71
N TYR A 99 -3.81 2.47 3.86
CA TYR A 99 -4.38 1.20 4.32
C TYR A 99 -3.32 0.26 4.91
N ALA A 100 -2.12 0.26 4.37
CA ALA A 100 -1.02 -0.54 4.92
C ALA A 100 -0.64 -0.08 6.32
N VAL A 101 -0.62 1.22 6.57
CA VAL A 101 -0.37 1.77 7.91
C VAL A 101 -1.49 1.38 8.87
N LEU A 102 -2.75 1.53 8.45
CA LEU A 102 -3.90 1.13 9.27
C LEU A 102 -3.85 -0.36 9.62
N LEU A 103 -3.61 -1.22 8.63
CA LEU A 103 -3.52 -2.66 8.85
C LEU A 103 -2.39 -3.01 9.82
N ALA A 104 -1.22 -2.40 9.64
CA ALA A 104 -0.08 -2.61 10.54
C ALA A 104 -0.42 -2.22 11.97
N SER A 105 -1.11 -1.10 12.18
CA SER A 105 -1.51 -0.66 13.52
C SER A 105 -2.48 -1.62 14.19
N LEU A 106 -3.37 -2.25 13.41
CA LEU A 106 -4.35 -3.20 13.94
C LEU A 106 -3.74 -4.57 14.24
N LEU A 107 -2.80 -5.04 13.42
CA LEU A 107 -2.23 -6.39 13.56
C LEU A 107 -1.03 -6.45 14.50
N THR A 108 -0.37 -5.33 14.78
CA THR A 108 0.85 -5.30 15.59
C THR A 108 0.68 -4.58 16.93
N ASN A 109 -0.56 -4.25 17.32
CA ASN A 109 -0.82 -3.48 18.53
C ASN A 109 -0.02 -2.16 18.56
N GLY A 110 -0.36 -1.26 17.64
CA GLY A 110 0.35 0.00 17.42
C GLY A 110 0.43 0.95 18.63
N TRP A 111 -0.27 0.63 19.73
CA TRP A 111 -0.18 1.36 20.99
C TRP A 111 1.09 1.00 21.78
N GLU A 112 1.62 -0.20 21.58
CA GLU A 112 2.73 -0.75 22.34
C GLU A 112 3.98 -0.97 21.49
N GLU A 113 3.84 -1.03 20.18
CA GLU A 113 4.93 -1.32 19.24
C GLU A 113 5.11 -0.20 18.23
N ASP A 114 6.34 0.10 17.89
CA ASP A 114 6.64 1.08 16.85
C ASP A 114 6.31 0.53 15.46
N ILE A 115 5.75 1.38 14.63
CA ILE A 115 5.53 1.13 13.21
C ILE A 115 6.50 2.00 12.43
N HIS A 116 7.40 1.37 11.69
CA HIS A 116 8.36 2.06 10.86
C HIS A 116 7.81 2.20 9.44
N ILE A 117 7.97 3.37 8.86
CA ILE A 117 7.44 3.70 7.53
C ILE A 117 8.58 4.13 6.62
N ILE A 118 8.68 3.52 5.45
CA ILE A 118 9.67 3.92 4.43
C ILE A 118 8.99 4.02 3.06
N GLY A 119 9.55 4.86 2.18
CA GLY A 119 9.05 4.99 0.80
C GLY A 119 7.71 5.72 0.69
N PHE A 120 7.31 6.46 1.70
CA PHE A 120 6.09 7.30 1.68
C PHE A 120 6.47 8.72 1.32
N ASP A 121 6.88 8.92 0.07
CA ASP A 121 7.32 10.21 -0.42
C ASP A 121 6.11 11.13 -0.65
N LEU A 122 5.91 12.07 0.26
CA LEU A 122 4.77 12.98 0.21
C LEU A 122 4.89 14.01 -0.92
N TYR A 123 6.12 14.36 -1.27
CA TYR A 123 6.37 15.38 -2.30
C TYR A 123 7.34 14.85 -3.34
N SER A 124 7.04 15.15 -4.60
CA SER A 124 7.96 14.91 -5.71
C SER A 124 8.83 16.13 -5.95
N LYS A 125 10.12 15.91 -6.17
CA LYS A 125 11.06 17.00 -6.49
C LYS A 125 10.73 17.69 -7.81
N THR A 126 10.06 16.99 -8.71
CA THR A 126 9.76 17.45 -10.08
C THR A 126 8.28 17.68 -10.31
N ASP A 127 7.43 17.56 -9.28
CA ASP A 127 5.97 17.57 -9.38
C ASP A 127 5.41 16.48 -10.31
N ARG A 128 6.19 15.43 -10.56
CA ARG A 128 5.82 14.27 -11.37
C ARG A 128 5.74 13.03 -10.49
N VAL A 129 5.25 11.96 -11.07
CA VAL A 129 5.08 10.68 -10.36
C VAL A 129 6.37 10.26 -9.67
N ASN A 130 6.29 10.10 -8.34
CA ASN A 130 7.37 9.60 -7.50
C ASN A 130 7.03 8.16 -7.11
N ASN A 131 7.43 7.21 -7.95
CA ASN A 131 7.18 5.79 -7.72
C ASN A 131 8.24 4.97 -8.45
N ILE A 132 8.79 3.97 -7.77
CA ILE A 132 9.82 3.08 -8.32
C ILE A 132 9.30 2.35 -9.57
N TYR A 133 8.00 2.05 -9.62
CA TYR A 133 7.38 1.28 -10.70
C TYR A 133 6.72 2.14 -11.78
N LYS A 134 6.94 3.45 -11.77
CA LYS A 134 6.45 4.33 -12.84
C LYS A 134 6.94 3.80 -14.21
N ASP A 135 6.17 4.07 -15.25
CA ASP A 135 6.43 3.61 -16.62
C ASP A 135 6.39 2.07 -16.80
N THR A 136 5.95 1.33 -15.78
CA THR A 136 5.77 -0.13 -15.86
C THR A 136 4.29 -0.49 -16.00
N PRO A 137 3.96 -1.74 -16.37
CA PRO A 137 2.55 -2.15 -16.47
C PRO A 137 1.75 -1.85 -15.20
N ASN A 138 0.51 -1.38 -15.37
CA ASN A 138 -0.42 -1.01 -14.32
C ASN A 138 -0.06 0.25 -13.52
N TYR A 139 0.94 1.02 -13.95
CA TYR A 139 1.36 2.26 -13.29
C TYR A 139 1.31 3.46 -14.23
N ASN A 140 1.18 4.65 -13.65
CA ASN A 140 1.29 5.89 -14.38
C ASN A 140 2.72 6.06 -14.91
N ASN A 141 2.85 6.73 -16.06
CA ASN A 141 4.17 7.03 -16.59
C ASN A 141 4.79 8.25 -15.89
N SER A 142 6.08 8.48 -16.13
CA SER A 142 6.85 9.54 -15.49
C SER A 142 6.37 10.95 -15.81
N ASP A 143 5.59 11.13 -16.89
CA ASP A 143 5.08 12.44 -17.30
C ASP A 143 3.81 12.86 -16.54
N HIS A 144 3.15 11.94 -15.83
CA HIS A 144 1.99 12.27 -15.03
C HIS A 144 2.38 13.09 -13.79
N HIS A 145 1.47 13.94 -13.34
CA HIS A 145 1.65 14.66 -12.07
C HIS A 145 1.60 13.72 -10.87
N ALA A 146 2.33 14.08 -9.82
CA ALA A 146 2.27 13.37 -8.56
C ALA A 146 0.88 13.46 -7.94
N ILE A 147 0.53 12.45 -7.13
CA ILE A 147 -0.71 12.46 -6.34
C ILE A 147 -0.62 13.55 -5.28
N ASP A 148 -1.75 14.21 -5.00
CA ASP A 148 -1.82 15.24 -3.95
C ASP A 148 -1.50 14.62 -2.58
N PRO A 149 -0.43 15.08 -1.90
CA PRO A 149 -0.01 14.49 -0.63
C PRO A 149 -0.98 14.78 0.52
N ARG A 150 -1.89 15.74 0.38
CA ARG A 150 -2.85 16.11 1.44
C ARG A 150 -3.75 14.94 1.82
N TYR A 151 -4.11 14.08 0.89
CA TYR A 151 -4.87 12.86 1.20
C TYR A 151 -4.11 11.95 2.17
N TRP A 152 -2.85 11.68 1.89
CA TRP A 152 -2.03 10.80 2.73
C TRP A 152 -1.76 11.40 4.10
N ILE A 153 -1.46 12.69 4.16
CA ILE A 153 -1.23 13.40 5.43
C ILE A 153 -2.46 13.29 6.32
N HIS A 154 -3.62 13.50 5.74
CA HIS A 154 -4.88 13.46 6.46
C HIS A 154 -5.25 12.04 6.93
N GLN A 155 -5.04 11.05 6.07
CA GLN A 155 -5.39 9.66 6.35
C GLN A 155 -4.48 9.03 7.41
N ILE A 156 -3.18 9.28 7.35
CA ILE A 156 -2.22 8.71 8.30
C ILE A 156 -2.26 9.45 9.64
N GLY A 157 -2.51 10.74 9.62
CA GLY A 157 -2.66 11.55 10.84
C GLY A 157 -3.89 11.18 11.65
#